data_b0fc43f9b11a33ff30d2847e501e9004
#
_entry.id   b0fc43f9b11a33ff30d2847e501e9004
#
_cell.length_a   1.000
_cell.length_b   1.000
_cell.length_c   1.000
_cell.angle_alpha   90.00
_cell.angle_beta   90.00
_cell.angle_gamma   90.00
#
_symmetry.space_group_name_H-M   'P 1'
#
loop_
_entity.id
_entity.type
_entity.pdbx_description
1 polymer ?
#
loop_
_entity_poly.entity_id
_entity_poly.type
_entity_poly.pdbx_seq_one_letter_code
_entity_poly.pdbx_strand_id
1 'polypeptide(L)'
;MAAVYQVSSPFGVDPSPAAQLGRPPPLVVSNPLLREAVKTGQTVAVQADDYSAAADGILAVVPLVDVQDQVWGVVTINEMPLVGFQHNSLDLLTIIAGYIGDAIRSYGGGGSWTSKGIADVFRSQLERCLRDVRRHQLPAGLVAVDIGDPQLFSSLLKLAQAQSRGLDAIWVPFPADNAGVVWILLPFTDQDGIASYVQRLEALLQQDLRAGDGDAVVSGRVLVAADTASGLIEEIEKSVHCRTEFGDNAGSFGVWQNAQCT
;
A
#
# COMPACT_ATOMS: atom_id res chain seq x y z
N MET A 1 19.44 7.32 12.74
CA MET A 1 19.90 7.53 11.33
C MET A 1 19.60 6.29 10.54
N ALA A 2 19.23 6.43 9.26
CA ALA A 2 18.93 5.31 8.38
C ALA A 2 19.26 5.65 6.93
N ALA A 3 19.53 4.63 6.09
CA ALA A 3 19.71 4.80 4.65
C ALA A 3 19.12 3.62 3.87
N VAL A 4 18.69 3.89 2.65
CA VAL A 4 18.16 2.91 1.70
C VAL A 4 19.20 2.68 0.62
N TYR A 5 19.51 1.42 0.38
CA TYR A 5 20.46 1.00 -0.66
C TYR A 5 19.81 0.02 -1.62
N GLN A 6 20.22 0.08 -2.88
CA GLN A 6 19.71 -0.83 -3.91
C GLN A 6 20.57 -2.11 -3.98
N VAL A 7 19.91 -3.25 -4.16
CA VAL A 7 20.56 -4.54 -4.44
C VAL A 7 20.58 -4.75 -5.94
N SER A 8 21.78 -4.75 -6.54
CA SER A 8 21.99 -4.81 -8.00
C SER A 8 22.32 -6.20 -8.56
N SER A 9 22.63 -7.16 -7.69
CA SER A 9 22.86 -8.58 -8.06
C SER A 9 22.65 -9.46 -6.84
N PRO A 10 22.61 -10.80 -6.96
CA PRO A 10 22.27 -11.70 -5.85
C PRO A 10 23.06 -11.48 -4.55
N PHE A 11 24.14 -10.72 -4.57
CA PHE A 11 24.93 -10.41 -3.37
C PHE A 11 25.58 -9.00 -3.42
N GLY A 12 25.26 -8.19 -4.42
CA GLY A 12 25.83 -6.85 -4.60
C GLY A 12 24.88 -5.77 -4.12
N VAL A 13 25.29 -4.99 -3.13
CA VAL A 13 24.58 -3.78 -2.69
C VAL A 13 25.34 -2.58 -3.23
N ASP A 14 24.63 -1.65 -3.89
CA ASP A 14 25.23 -0.38 -4.31
C ASP A 14 25.61 0.41 -3.05
N PRO A 15 26.87 0.80 -2.88
CA PRO A 15 27.29 1.59 -1.72
C PRO A 15 26.72 2.99 -1.67
N SER A 16 26.16 3.47 -2.78
CA SER A 16 25.52 4.78 -2.88
C SER A 16 24.07 4.71 -2.37
N PRO A 17 23.70 5.47 -1.33
CA PRO A 17 22.32 5.42 -0.83
C PRO A 17 21.34 6.04 -1.84
N ALA A 18 20.25 5.34 -2.14
CA ALA A 18 19.13 5.85 -2.91
C ALA A 18 18.33 6.92 -2.14
N ALA A 19 18.29 6.80 -0.81
CA ALA A 19 17.69 7.76 0.12
C ALA A 19 18.37 7.64 1.48
N GLN A 20 18.38 8.74 2.26
CA GLN A 20 18.96 8.72 3.60
C GLN A 20 18.24 9.68 4.55
N LEU A 21 18.20 9.31 5.82
CA LEU A 21 17.73 10.12 6.94
C LEU A 21 18.91 10.39 7.89
N GLY A 22 19.30 11.64 8.04
CA GLY A 22 20.49 12.04 8.77
C GLY A 22 21.76 11.87 7.94
N ARG A 23 22.87 11.58 8.60
CA ARG A 23 24.18 11.32 7.96
C ARG A 23 24.69 9.95 8.38
N PRO A 24 24.18 8.87 7.78
CA PRO A 24 24.68 7.54 8.08
C PRO A 24 26.15 7.41 7.71
N PRO A 25 26.91 6.55 8.38
CA PRO A 25 28.28 6.23 7.99
C PRO A 25 28.31 5.58 6.61
N PRO A 26 29.44 5.61 5.89
CA PRO A 26 29.59 4.90 4.62
C PRO A 26 29.25 3.41 4.78
N LEU A 27 28.52 2.86 3.79
CA LEU A 27 28.12 1.46 3.81
C LEU A 27 29.34 0.54 3.68
N VAL A 28 29.52 -0.36 4.63
CA VAL A 28 30.47 -1.46 4.53
C VAL A 28 29.78 -2.68 3.94
N VAL A 29 29.96 -2.92 2.66
CA VAL A 29 29.27 -3.98 1.89
C VAL A 29 29.57 -5.39 2.42
N SER A 30 30.71 -5.60 3.11
CA SER A 30 31.08 -6.86 3.76
C SER A 30 30.42 -7.10 5.12
N ASN A 31 29.62 -6.14 5.62
CA ASN A 31 28.97 -6.27 6.91
C ASN A 31 28.11 -7.54 7.00
N PRO A 32 28.26 -8.37 8.05
CA PRO A 32 27.57 -9.65 8.16
C PRO A 32 26.05 -9.53 8.23
N LEU A 33 25.51 -8.50 8.93
CA LEU A 33 24.05 -8.27 9.01
C LEU A 33 23.47 -7.97 7.62
N LEU A 34 24.20 -7.17 6.81
CA LEU A 34 23.77 -6.84 5.45
C LEU A 34 23.69 -8.09 4.58
N ARG A 35 24.72 -8.94 4.63
CA ARG A 35 24.77 -10.19 3.84
C ARG A 35 23.69 -11.17 4.26
N GLU A 36 23.45 -11.28 5.56
CA GLU A 36 22.40 -12.14 6.12
C GLU A 36 21.00 -11.68 5.68
N ALA A 37 20.70 -10.39 5.83
CA ALA A 37 19.41 -9.82 5.44
C ALA A 37 19.13 -9.99 3.93
N VAL A 38 20.13 -9.76 3.06
CA VAL A 38 19.99 -9.96 1.61
C VAL A 38 19.78 -11.44 1.28
N LYS A 39 20.48 -12.35 1.97
CA LYS A 39 20.38 -13.79 1.71
C LYS A 39 19.05 -14.38 2.18
N THR A 40 18.57 -13.96 3.36
CA THR A 40 17.38 -14.55 3.99
C THR A 40 16.09 -13.84 3.63
N GLY A 41 16.16 -12.59 3.15
CA GLY A 41 15.00 -11.75 2.97
C GLY A 41 14.30 -11.39 4.30
N GLN A 42 15.04 -11.51 5.44
CA GLN A 42 14.51 -11.24 6.77
C GLN A 42 15.26 -10.08 7.42
N THR A 43 14.57 -9.35 8.29
CA THR A 43 15.19 -8.31 9.11
C THR A 43 16.20 -8.93 10.07
N VAL A 44 17.41 -8.38 10.08
CA VAL A 44 18.50 -8.80 10.96
C VAL A 44 18.93 -7.60 11.78
N ALA A 45 19.05 -7.79 13.10
CA ALA A 45 19.49 -6.74 14.04
C ALA A 45 20.55 -7.27 14.98
N VAL A 46 21.39 -6.39 15.52
CA VAL A 46 22.26 -6.71 16.65
C VAL A 46 21.41 -7.08 17.86
N GLN A 47 21.92 -7.97 18.70
CA GLN A 47 21.27 -8.22 19.98
C GLN A 47 21.43 -7.01 20.91
N ALA A 48 20.42 -6.77 21.74
CA ALA A 48 20.42 -5.60 22.64
C ALA A 48 21.66 -5.52 23.54
N ASP A 49 22.20 -6.67 23.92
CA ASP A 49 23.40 -6.78 24.76
C ASP A 49 24.68 -6.44 23.98
N ASP A 50 24.67 -6.55 22.67
CA ASP A 50 25.80 -6.30 21.76
C ASP A 50 25.76 -4.92 21.09
N TYR A 51 24.88 -4.02 21.55
CA TYR A 51 24.69 -2.70 20.95
C TYR A 51 25.99 -1.90 20.78
N SER A 52 26.91 -2.02 21.74
CA SER A 52 28.21 -1.35 21.69
C SER A 52 29.21 -2.01 20.74
N ALA A 53 28.96 -3.23 20.32
CA ALA A 53 29.79 -4.02 19.43
C ALA A 53 29.31 -4.01 17.97
N ALA A 54 28.33 -3.15 17.64
CA ALA A 54 27.81 -3.02 16.28
C ALA A 54 28.95 -2.72 15.30
N ALA A 55 29.38 -3.72 14.55
CA ALA A 55 30.41 -3.57 13.53
C ALA A 55 29.91 -2.54 12.47
N ASP A 56 30.78 -1.60 12.14
CA ASP A 56 30.49 -0.59 11.11
C ASP A 56 29.30 0.34 11.43
N GLY A 57 28.85 0.38 12.69
CA GLY A 57 27.76 1.25 13.14
C GLY A 57 26.37 0.89 12.58
N ILE A 58 26.19 -0.31 12.02
CA ILE A 58 24.88 -0.82 11.58
C ILE A 58 24.23 -1.59 12.73
N LEU A 59 23.06 -1.14 13.17
CA LEU A 59 22.29 -1.75 14.24
C LEU A 59 21.24 -2.76 13.74
N ALA A 60 20.65 -2.46 12.61
CA ALA A 60 19.70 -3.35 11.95
C ALA A 60 19.73 -3.17 10.44
N VAL A 61 19.38 -4.22 9.73
CA VAL A 61 19.18 -4.23 8.26
C VAL A 61 17.81 -4.80 7.98
N VAL A 62 16.99 -4.03 7.28
CA VAL A 62 15.64 -4.40 6.87
C VAL A 62 15.62 -4.60 5.35
N PRO A 63 15.37 -5.80 4.84
CA PRO A 63 15.30 -6.02 3.41
C PRO A 63 14.03 -5.44 2.81
N LEU A 64 14.16 -4.83 1.63
CA LEU A 64 13.04 -4.39 0.80
C LEU A 64 12.69 -5.53 -0.15
N VAL A 65 11.60 -6.21 0.15
CA VAL A 65 11.17 -7.41 -0.55
C VAL A 65 9.96 -7.08 -1.42
N ASP A 66 9.97 -7.52 -2.67
CA ASP A 66 8.81 -7.37 -3.55
C ASP A 66 7.73 -8.45 -3.32
N VAL A 67 6.67 -8.42 -4.12
CA VAL A 67 5.57 -9.38 -4.02
C VAL A 67 5.97 -10.81 -4.40
N GLN A 68 7.10 -10.99 -5.10
CA GLN A 68 7.70 -12.29 -5.44
C GLN A 68 8.75 -12.74 -4.42
N ASP A 69 8.83 -12.11 -3.25
CA ASP A 69 9.83 -12.36 -2.20
C ASP A 69 11.29 -12.14 -2.66
N GLN A 70 11.52 -11.31 -3.71
CA GLN A 70 12.86 -10.94 -4.15
C GLN A 70 13.35 -9.69 -3.41
N VAL A 71 14.55 -9.79 -2.84
CA VAL A 71 15.20 -8.63 -2.21
C VAL A 71 15.78 -7.74 -3.29
N TRP A 72 15.25 -6.54 -3.45
CA TRP A 72 15.71 -5.54 -4.42
C TRP A 72 16.42 -4.35 -3.78
N GLY A 73 16.32 -4.22 -2.46
CA GLY A 73 16.99 -3.17 -1.70
C GLY A 73 17.09 -3.52 -0.22
N VAL A 74 17.76 -2.69 0.52
CA VAL A 74 17.88 -2.79 1.98
C VAL A 74 17.80 -1.42 2.63
N VAL A 75 17.23 -1.38 3.83
CA VAL A 75 17.30 -0.22 4.73
C VAL A 75 18.29 -0.54 5.83
N THR A 76 19.34 0.25 5.99
CA THR A 76 20.23 0.16 7.14
C THR A 76 19.79 1.13 8.23
N ILE A 77 19.82 0.70 9.47
CA ILE A 77 19.53 1.51 10.64
C ILE A 77 20.80 1.63 11.46
N ASN A 78 21.29 2.85 11.61
CA ASN A 78 22.53 3.15 12.29
C ASN A 78 22.32 3.77 13.67
N GLU A 79 21.11 4.22 13.96
CA GLU A 79 20.75 4.82 15.23
C GLU A 79 19.28 4.54 15.52
N MET A 80 19.01 3.92 16.66
CA MET A 80 17.65 3.58 17.09
C MET A 80 17.60 3.54 18.62
N PRO A 81 16.54 4.04 19.27
CA PRO A 81 16.35 3.86 20.70
C PRO A 81 16.33 2.38 21.10
N LEU A 82 16.81 2.02 22.28
CA LEU A 82 16.82 0.62 22.75
C LEU A 82 15.44 -0.06 22.68
N VAL A 83 14.37 0.68 22.95
CA VAL A 83 13.00 0.18 22.81
C VAL A 83 12.66 -0.27 21.40
N GLY A 84 13.36 0.24 20.38
CA GLY A 84 13.19 -0.15 18.98
C GLY A 84 13.69 -1.57 18.65
N PHE A 85 14.49 -2.18 19.53
CA PHE A 85 14.98 -3.56 19.36
C PHE A 85 13.98 -4.63 19.83
N GLN A 86 12.80 -4.24 20.30
CA GLN A 86 11.75 -5.19 20.61
C GLN A 86 11.26 -5.85 19.30
N HIS A 87 10.95 -7.15 19.36
CA HIS A 87 10.54 -7.93 18.20
C HIS A 87 9.39 -7.27 17.41
N ASN A 88 8.36 -6.80 18.12
CA ASN A 88 7.21 -6.11 17.49
C ASN A 88 7.63 -4.82 16.75
N SER A 89 8.65 -4.10 17.24
CA SER A 89 9.14 -2.88 16.60
C SER A 89 9.91 -3.19 15.31
N LEU A 90 10.69 -4.28 15.30
CA LEU A 90 11.43 -4.74 14.13
C LEU A 90 10.47 -5.28 13.04
N ASP A 91 9.42 -6.00 13.43
CA ASP A 91 8.36 -6.44 12.53
C ASP A 91 7.64 -5.25 11.90
N LEU A 92 7.28 -4.25 12.69
CA LEU A 92 6.67 -3.02 12.17
C LEU A 92 7.61 -2.28 11.21
N LEU A 93 8.90 -2.20 11.52
CA LEU A 93 9.90 -1.60 10.61
C LEU A 93 9.98 -2.37 9.29
N THR A 94 9.95 -3.70 9.34
CA THR A 94 9.94 -4.55 8.14
C THR A 94 8.76 -4.23 7.23
N ILE A 95 7.58 -4.09 7.82
CA ILE A 95 6.35 -3.79 7.09
C ILE A 95 6.40 -2.39 6.49
N ILE A 96 6.74 -1.37 7.29
CA ILE A 96 6.87 0.01 6.82
C ILE A 96 7.92 0.12 5.72
N ALA A 97 9.08 -0.53 5.88
CA ALA A 97 10.13 -0.56 4.87
C ALA A 97 9.63 -1.15 3.55
N GLY A 98 8.79 -2.18 3.60
CA GLY A 98 8.14 -2.75 2.43
C GLY A 98 7.29 -1.72 1.65
N TYR A 99 6.44 -0.96 2.33
CA TYR A 99 5.63 0.10 1.70
C TYR A 99 6.49 1.24 1.14
N ILE A 100 7.52 1.66 1.87
CA ILE A 100 8.50 2.65 1.38
C ILE A 100 9.19 2.13 0.12
N GLY A 101 9.57 0.86 0.13
CA GLY A 101 10.20 0.21 -1.00
C GLY A 101 9.33 0.23 -2.25
N ASP A 102 8.05 -0.10 -2.14
CA ASP A 102 7.11 -0.05 -3.27
C ASP A 102 6.89 1.38 -3.77
N ALA A 103 6.80 2.35 -2.85
CA ALA A 103 6.72 3.75 -3.22
C ALA A 103 7.95 4.18 -4.02
N ILE A 104 9.17 3.87 -3.57
CA ILE A 104 10.41 4.20 -4.29
C ILE A 104 10.41 3.56 -5.69
N ARG A 105 10.02 2.29 -5.83
CA ARG A 105 9.95 1.62 -7.15
C ARG A 105 8.92 2.27 -8.06
N SER A 106 7.77 2.65 -7.52
CA SER A 106 6.70 3.30 -8.29
C SER A 106 7.11 4.69 -8.80
N TYR A 107 7.88 5.43 -8.00
CA TYR A 107 8.37 6.76 -8.38
C TYR A 107 9.68 6.72 -9.20
N GLY A 108 10.56 5.76 -8.94
CA GLY A 108 11.89 5.65 -9.57
C GLY A 108 11.90 5.00 -10.96
N GLY A 109 10.93 4.16 -11.25
CA GLY A 109 10.72 3.65 -12.59
C GLY A 109 10.04 4.73 -13.41
N GLY A 110 10.73 5.41 -14.32
CA GLY A 110 10.16 6.38 -15.25
C GLY A 110 9.07 5.80 -16.18
N GLY A 111 8.23 4.94 -15.62
CA GLY A 111 7.10 4.29 -16.25
C GLY A 111 6.04 5.33 -16.58
N SER A 112 5.71 5.45 -17.85
CA SER A 112 4.54 6.15 -18.34
C SER A 112 3.34 5.79 -17.46
N TRP A 113 2.67 6.80 -16.91
CA TRP A 113 1.40 6.70 -16.19
C TRP A 113 0.27 6.27 -17.14
N THR A 114 0.42 5.08 -17.74
CA THR A 114 -0.64 4.45 -18.49
C THR A 114 -1.60 3.81 -17.49
N SER A 115 -2.89 3.76 -17.81
CA SER A 115 -3.91 3.09 -17.00
C SER A 115 -3.51 1.67 -16.57
N LYS A 116 -2.76 0.96 -17.40
CA LYS A 116 -2.22 -0.37 -17.11
C LYS A 116 -1.17 -0.35 -15.99
N GLY A 117 -0.28 0.65 -15.97
CA GLY A 117 0.72 0.78 -14.91
C GLY A 117 0.12 1.09 -13.54
N ILE A 118 -0.97 1.87 -13.48
CA ILE A 118 -1.70 2.18 -12.25
C ILE A 118 -2.38 0.92 -11.70
N ALA A 119 -3.00 0.10 -12.56
CA ALA A 119 -3.60 -1.17 -12.17
C ALA A 119 -2.57 -2.14 -11.58
N ASP A 120 -1.38 -2.23 -12.17
CA ASP A 120 -0.31 -3.10 -11.69
C ASP A 120 0.23 -2.62 -10.32
N VAL A 121 0.35 -1.30 -10.11
CA VAL A 121 0.74 -0.72 -8.81
C VAL A 121 -0.31 -1.03 -7.74
N PHE A 122 -1.59 -0.80 -8.03
CA PHE A 122 -2.67 -1.10 -7.09
C PHE A 122 -2.71 -2.59 -6.75
N ARG A 123 -2.59 -3.47 -7.75
CA ARG A 123 -2.50 -4.93 -7.55
C ARG A 123 -1.36 -5.31 -6.61
N SER A 124 -0.17 -4.78 -6.84
CA SER A 124 1.00 -5.05 -5.99
C SER A 124 0.78 -4.60 -4.55
N GLN A 125 0.17 -3.44 -4.36
CA GLN A 125 -0.15 -2.93 -3.01
C GLN A 125 -1.24 -3.76 -2.33
N LEU A 126 -2.26 -4.21 -3.07
CA LEU A 126 -3.30 -5.10 -2.57
C LEU A 126 -2.71 -6.47 -2.15
N GLU A 127 -1.84 -7.06 -2.98
CA GLU A 127 -1.13 -8.30 -2.66
C GLU A 127 -0.28 -8.16 -1.40
N ARG A 128 0.38 -7.01 -1.22
CA ARG A 128 1.13 -6.70 0.00
C ARG A 128 0.21 -6.62 1.22
N CYS A 129 -0.87 -5.84 1.15
CA CYS A 129 -1.84 -5.75 2.26
C CYS A 129 -2.38 -7.13 2.65
N LEU A 130 -2.75 -7.97 1.68
CA LEU A 130 -3.23 -9.32 1.94
C LEU A 130 -2.15 -10.21 2.56
N ARG A 131 -0.89 -10.04 2.19
CA ARG A 131 0.24 -10.73 2.83
C ARG A 131 0.38 -10.30 4.29
N ASP A 132 0.30 -8.99 4.56
CA ASP A 132 0.44 -8.43 5.90
C ASP A 132 -0.74 -8.84 6.81
N VAL A 133 -1.97 -8.89 6.27
CA VAL A 133 -3.14 -9.44 6.96
C VAL A 133 -2.90 -10.90 7.37
N ARG A 134 -2.34 -11.73 6.45
CA ARG A 134 -2.10 -13.16 6.72
C ARG A 134 -0.94 -13.41 7.67
N ARG A 135 0.19 -12.73 7.47
CA ARG A 135 1.44 -13.00 8.19
C ARG A 135 1.51 -12.29 9.53
N HIS A 136 1.01 -11.07 9.59
CA HIS A 136 1.19 -10.17 10.72
C HIS A 136 -0.13 -9.77 11.38
N GLN A 137 -1.28 -10.29 10.87
CA GLN A 137 -2.62 -9.96 11.36
C GLN A 137 -2.89 -8.43 11.39
N LEU A 138 -2.23 -7.70 10.50
CA LEU A 138 -2.43 -6.26 10.39
C LEU A 138 -3.72 -5.98 9.63
N PRO A 139 -4.60 -5.13 10.16
CA PRO A 139 -5.84 -4.80 9.49
C PRO A 139 -5.57 -4.00 8.21
N ALA A 140 -6.36 -4.24 7.19
CA ALA A 140 -6.41 -3.42 5.99
C ALA A 140 -7.83 -3.36 5.47
N GLY A 141 -8.18 -2.25 4.81
CA GLY A 141 -9.50 -2.02 4.27
C GLY A 141 -9.51 -1.73 2.78
N LEU A 142 -10.64 -1.99 2.16
CA LEU A 142 -10.92 -1.63 0.79
C LEU A 142 -12.22 -0.83 0.78
N VAL A 143 -12.19 0.37 0.20
CA VAL A 143 -13.34 1.26 0.05
C VAL A 143 -13.63 1.45 -1.42
N ALA A 144 -14.90 1.35 -1.79
CA ALA A 144 -15.40 1.64 -3.11
C ALA A 144 -16.30 2.88 -3.06
N VAL A 145 -16.10 3.78 -4.00
CA VAL A 145 -16.98 4.93 -4.19
C VAL A 145 -17.52 4.87 -5.59
N ASP A 146 -18.82 4.71 -5.68
CA ASP A 146 -19.56 4.64 -6.92
C ASP A 146 -20.29 5.95 -7.17
N ILE A 147 -20.05 6.58 -8.32
CA ILE A 147 -20.70 7.83 -8.72
C ILE A 147 -21.37 7.64 -10.08
N GLY A 148 -22.69 7.92 -10.10
CA GLY A 148 -23.52 7.90 -11.31
C GLY A 148 -23.21 9.04 -12.28
N ASP A 149 -22.73 10.18 -11.80
CA ASP A 149 -22.51 11.38 -12.62
C ASP A 149 -21.02 11.55 -12.99
N PRO A 150 -20.68 11.47 -14.29
CA PRO A 150 -19.31 11.70 -14.76
C PRO A 150 -18.73 13.07 -14.41
N GLN A 151 -19.57 14.11 -14.26
CA GLN A 151 -19.12 15.45 -13.94
C GLN A 151 -18.59 15.53 -12.50
N LEU A 152 -19.11 14.73 -11.60
CA LEU A 152 -18.71 14.65 -10.21
C LEU A 152 -17.43 13.82 -10.00
N PHE A 153 -17.09 12.97 -10.98
CA PHE A 153 -15.96 12.06 -10.88
C PHE A 153 -14.62 12.76 -10.64
N SER A 154 -14.38 13.88 -11.34
CA SER A 154 -13.13 14.64 -11.18
C SER A 154 -13.03 15.30 -9.79
N SER A 155 -14.14 15.73 -9.22
CA SER A 155 -14.23 16.27 -7.87
C SER A 155 -14.02 15.19 -6.83
N LEU A 156 -14.65 14.02 -7.00
CA LEU A 156 -14.43 12.86 -6.15
C LEU A 156 -12.96 12.44 -6.13
N LEU A 157 -12.33 12.32 -7.30
CA LEU A 157 -10.93 11.89 -7.36
C LEU A 157 -10.01 12.85 -6.60
N LYS A 158 -10.21 14.15 -6.74
CA LYS A 158 -9.50 15.17 -5.97
C LYS A 158 -9.76 15.05 -4.48
N LEU A 159 -11.02 14.81 -4.10
CA LEU A 159 -11.42 14.62 -2.71
C LEU A 159 -10.76 13.36 -2.11
N ALA A 160 -10.85 12.24 -2.81
CA ALA A 160 -10.20 10.98 -2.40
C ALA A 160 -8.69 11.17 -2.24
N GLN A 161 -8.03 11.84 -3.18
CA GLN A 161 -6.62 12.18 -3.11
C GLN A 161 -6.29 13.09 -1.91
N ALA A 162 -7.13 14.10 -1.63
CA ALA A 162 -6.94 15.00 -0.49
C ALA A 162 -7.13 14.30 0.87
N GLN A 163 -7.94 13.24 0.92
CA GLN A 163 -8.19 12.45 2.13
C GLN A 163 -7.23 11.26 2.28
N SER A 164 -6.48 10.90 1.25
CA SER A 164 -5.57 9.77 1.28
C SER A 164 -4.34 10.06 2.13
N ARG A 165 -3.91 9.03 2.87
CA ARG A 165 -2.62 9.02 3.58
C ARG A 165 -1.51 8.59 2.62
N GLY A 166 -0.24 8.81 2.99
CA GLY A 166 0.89 8.45 2.13
C GLY A 166 1.00 6.96 1.75
N LEU A 167 0.30 6.09 2.46
CA LEU A 167 0.28 4.64 2.19
C LEU A 167 -1.01 4.17 1.49
N ASP A 168 -2.04 5.03 1.43
CA ASP A 168 -3.29 4.68 0.78
C ASP A 168 -3.08 4.64 -0.75
N ALA A 169 -3.74 3.69 -1.41
CA ALA A 169 -3.70 3.57 -2.86
C ALA A 169 -5.08 3.79 -3.46
N ILE A 170 -5.12 4.59 -4.52
CA ILE A 170 -6.34 4.89 -5.24
C ILE A 170 -6.23 4.28 -6.64
N TRP A 171 -7.26 3.55 -7.04
CA TRP A 171 -7.37 2.98 -8.37
C TRP A 171 -8.72 3.28 -9.00
N VAL A 172 -8.66 3.64 -10.28
CA VAL A 172 -9.81 3.82 -11.14
C VAL A 172 -9.71 2.79 -12.26
N PRO A 173 -10.53 1.72 -12.24
CA PRO A 173 -10.39 0.61 -13.19
C PRO A 173 -10.67 0.99 -14.63
N PHE A 174 -11.48 2.02 -14.88
CA PHE A 174 -11.81 2.47 -16.24
C PHE A 174 -11.69 4.00 -16.35
N PRO A 175 -11.19 4.53 -17.49
CA PRO A 175 -11.17 5.96 -17.72
C PRO A 175 -12.57 6.54 -17.82
N ALA A 176 -12.71 7.77 -17.38
CA ALA A 176 -13.88 8.52 -16.98
C ALA A 176 -14.97 8.82 -18.03
N ASP A 177 -15.06 8.10 -19.14
CA ASP A 177 -16.08 8.37 -20.16
C ASP A 177 -17.47 7.84 -19.77
N ASN A 178 -17.54 6.96 -18.78
CA ASN A 178 -18.79 6.51 -18.17
C ASN A 178 -18.62 6.50 -16.65
N ALA A 179 -19.63 6.95 -15.92
CA ALA A 179 -19.75 6.93 -14.48
C ALA A 179 -18.90 5.85 -13.78
N GLY A 180 -17.94 6.24 -12.94
CA GLY A 180 -16.86 5.38 -12.53
C GLY A 180 -16.86 5.04 -11.06
N VAL A 181 -16.33 3.86 -10.75
CA VAL A 181 -16.02 3.45 -9.37
C VAL A 181 -14.57 3.79 -9.06
N VAL A 182 -14.36 4.46 -7.92
CA VAL A 182 -13.02 4.70 -7.37
C VAL A 182 -12.79 3.70 -6.24
N TRP A 183 -11.68 2.98 -6.31
CA TRP A 183 -11.26 2.06 -5.29
C TRP A 183 -10.13 2.65 -4.48
N ILE A 184 -10.23 2.52 -3.15
CA ILE A 184 -9.27 3.06 -2.21
C ILE A 184 -8.85 1.95 -1.26
N LEU A 185 -7.58 1.60 -1.32
CA LEU A 185 -6.94 0.64 -0.42
C LEU A 185 -6.39 1.39 0.78
N LEU A 186 -6.75 0.94 1.98
CA LEU A 186 -6.42 1.54 3.26
C LEU A 186 -5.57 0.56 4.10
N PRO A 187 -4.24 0.57 3.97
CA PRO A 187 -3.35 -0.21 4.83
C PRO A 187 -3.50 0.18 6.30
N PHE A 188 -3.29 -0.76 7.21
CA PHE A 188 -3.33 -0.56 8.67
C PHE A 188 -4.64 0.05 9.19
N THR A 189 -5.75 -0.23 8.51
CA THR A 189 -7.05 0.33 8.85
C THR A 189 -8.01 -0.78 9.21
N ASP A 190 -8.50 -0.76 10.44
CA ASP A 190 -9.46 -1.70 10.98
C ASP A 190 -10.91 -1.30 10.62
N GLN A 191 -11.87 -2.07 11.12
CA GLN A 191 -13.30 -1.87 10.87
C GLN A 191 -13.77 -0.46 11.26
N ASP A 192 -13.33 0.03 12.42
CA ASP A 192 -13.74 1.34 12.92
C ASP A 192 -13.10 2.48 12.09
N GLY A 193 -11.85 2.28 11.69
CA GLY A 193 -11.14 3.18 10.80
C GLY A 193 -11.79 3.28 9.42
N ILE A 194 -12.23 2.15 8.86
CA ILE A 194 -12.96 2.11 7.58
C ILE A 194 -14.30 2.81 7.73
N ALA A 195 -15.08 2.51 8.78
CA ALA A 195 -16.36 3.15 9.02
C ALA A 195 -16.22 4.68 9.14
N SER A 196 -15.20 5.14 9.88
CA SER A 196 -14.88 6.56 10.02
C SER A 196 -14.45 7.20 8.70
N TYR A 197 -13.72 6.47 7.86
CA TYR A 197 -13.29 6.94 6.54
C TYR A 197 -14.50 7.09 5.61
N VAL A 198 -15.37 6.08 5.54
CA VAL A 198 -16.61 6.07 4.75
C VAL A 198 -17.51 7.23 5.17
N GLN A 199 -17.80 7.37 6.46
CA GLN A 199 -18.66 8.45 6.99
C GLN A 199 -18.12 9.84 6.62
N ARG A 200 -16.81 10.04 6.73
CA ARG A 200 -16.18 11.31 6.37
C ARG A 200 -16.28 11.57 4.86
N LEU A 201 -16.07 10.55 4.04
CA LEU A 201 -16.15 10.68 2.59
C LEU A 201 -17.58 10.98 2.14
N GLU A 202 -18.58 10.29 2.71
CA GLU A 202 -20.01 10.56 2.48
C GLU A 202 -20.39 11.99 2.86
N ALA A 203 -19.95 12.49 4.02
CA ALA A 203 -20.22 13.85 4.46
C ALA A 203 -19.66 14.90 3.50
N LEU A 204 -18.45 14.66 2.97
CA LEU A 204 -17.82 15.57 2.00
C LEU A 204 -18.52 15.50 0.65
N LEU A 205 -18.88 14.32 0.18
CA LEU A 205 -19.64 14.13 -1.05
C LEU A 205 -21.00 14.84 -0.96
N GLN A 206 -21.72 14.72 0.16
CA GLN A 206 -23.00 15.42 0.37
C GLN A 206 -22.85 16.94 0.36
N GLN A 207 -21.71 17.49 0.76
CA GLN A 207 -21.45 18.93 0.67
C GLN A 207 -21.25 19.38 -0.79
N ASP A 208 -20.52 18.59 -1.57
CA ASP A 208 -20.25 18.91 -2.98
C ASP A 208 -21.46 18.57 -3.88
N LEU A 209 -22.22 17.51 -3.56
CA LEU A 209 -23.41 17.07 -4.30
C LEU A 209 -24.65 17.93 -4.10
N ARG A 210 -24.70 18.81 -3.09
CA ARG A 210 -25.83 19.75 -2.89
C ARG A 210 -26.09 20.66 -4.09
N ALA A 211 -25.22 20.64 -5.08
CA ALA A 211 -25.38 21.37 -6.34
C ALA A 211 -25.91 20.53 -7.53
N GLY A 212 -26.15 19.22 -7.36
CA GLY A 212 -26.60 18.34 -8.43
C GLY A 212 -27.31 17.08 -7.91
N ASP A 213 -28.20 16.52 -8.72
CA ASP A 213 -29.04 15.34 -8.44
C ASP A 213 -28.27 13.99 -8.50
N GLY A 214 -26.95 13.97 -8.30
CA GLY A 214 -26.14 12.76 -8.48
C GLY A 214 -26.05 11.90 -7.21
N ASP A 215 -26.43 10.63 -7.31
CA ASP A 215 -26.27 9.65 -6.23
C ASP A 215 -24.83 9.15 -6.19
N ALA A 216 -24.18 9.26 -5.04
CA ALA A 216 -22.91 8.63 -4.73
C ALA A 216 -23.10 7.57 -3.65
N VAL A 217 -22.58 6.37 -3.89
CA VAL A 217 -22.61 5.27 -2.93
C VAL A 217 -21.20 4.97 -2.48
N VAL A 218 -20.98 5.03 -1.17
CA VAL A 218 -19.69 4.68 -0.56
C VAL A 218 -19.87 3.38 0.22
N SER A 219 -19.01 2.41 -0.02
CA SER A 219 -19.00 1.15 0.71
C SER A 219 -17.58 0.77 1.08
N GLY A 220 -17.42 0.08 2.21
CA GLY A 220 -16.10 -0.34 2.68
C GLY A 220 -16.14 -1.70 3.37
N ARG A 221 -15.06 -2.47 3.24
CA ARG A 221 -14.89 -3.75 3.93
C ARG A 221 -13.47 -3.94 4.44
N VAL A 222 -13.32 -4.74 5.49
CA VAL A 222 -12.02 -5.22 5.96
C VAL A 222 -11.56 -6.36 5.07
N LEU A 223 -10.28 -6.38 4.73
CA LEU A 223 -9.62 -7.49 4.05
C LEU A 223 -9.39 -8.63 5.06
N VAL A 224 -9.66 -9.85 4.64
CA VAL A 224 -9.49 -11.04 5.47
C VAL A 224 -8.43 -11.98 4.87
N ALA A 225 -7.89 -12.87 5.70
CA ALA A 225 -6.82 -13.79 5.27
C ALA A 225 -7.20 -14.71 4.11
N ALA A 226 -8.50 -14.98 3.92
CA ALA A 226 -9.02 -15.79 2.81
C ALA A 226 -9.09 -15.04 1.47
N ASP A 227 -9.08 -13.70 1.49
CA ASP A 227 -9.14 -12.90 0.28
C ASP A 227 -7.90 -13.12 -0.60
N THR A 228 -8.08 -13.05 -1.93
CA THR A 228 -6.98 -13.06 -2.90
C THR A 228 -7.05 -11.80 -3.76
N ALA A 229 -5.91 -11.28 -4.17
CA ALA A 229 -5.89 -10.07 -5.01
C ALA A 229 -6.64 -10.30 -6.34
N SER A 230 -6.45 -11.46 -6.95
CA SER A 230 -7.16 -11.80 -8.20
C SER A 230 -8.68 -11.89 -7.99
N GLY A 231 -9.14 -12.53 -6.91
CA GLY A 231 -10.57 -12.63 -6.58
C GLY A 231 -11.19 -11.26 -6.32
N LEU A 232 -10.51 -10.40 -5.56
CA LEU A 232 -10.98 -9.03 -5.29
C LEU A 232 -11.03 -8.18 -6.57
N ILE A 233 -10.02 -8.28 -7.43
CA ILE A 233 -10.01 -7.54 -8.70
C ILE A 233 -11.11 -8.05 -9.62
N GLU A 234 -11.34 -9.35 -9.70
CA GLU A 234 -12.45 -9.93 -10.48
C GLU A 234 -13.81 -9.49 -9.93
N GLU A 235 -13.98 -9.41 -8.61
CA GLU A 235 -15.18 -8.87 -7.96
C GLU A 235 -15.38 -7.40 -8.31
N ILE A 236 -14.31 -6.61 -8.31
CA ILE A 236 -14.30 -5.21 -8.73
C ILE A 236 -14.73 -5.08 -10.20
N GLU A 237 -14.11 -5.85 -11.08
CA GLU A 237 -14.40 -5.81 -12.51
C GLU A 237 -15.84 -6.23 -12.82
N LYS A 238 -16.36 -7.24 -12.14
CA LYS A 238 -17.75 -7.68 -12.27
C LYS A 238 -18.74 -6.60 -11.79
N SER A 239 -18.46 -5.94 -10.67
CA SER A 239 -19.33 -4.88 -10.15
C SER A 239 -19.46 -3.71 -11.11
N VAL A 240 -18.40 -3.37 -11.82
CA VAL A 240 -18.40 -2.33 -12.87
C VAL A 240 -19.14 -2.80 -14.11
N HIS A 241 -18.94 -4.05 -14.53
CA HIS A 241 -19.56 -4.60 -15.74
C HIS A 241 -21.08 -4.72 -15.62
N CYS A 242 -21.59 -5.17 -14.49
CA CYS A 242 -23.04 -5.24 -14.22
C CYS A 242 -23.72 -3.88 -14.38
N ARG A 243 -23.05 -2.79 -14.05
CA ARG A 243 -23.62 -1.45 -14.19
C ARG A 243 -23.72 -0.98 -15.64
N THR A 244 -22.72 -1.29 -16.47
CA THR A 244 -22.74 -0.89 -17.89
C THR A 244 -23.82 -1.62 -18.69
N GLU A 245 -24.23 -2.83 -18.28
CA GLU A 245 -25.25 -3.61 -18.99
C GLU A 245 -26.69 -3.28 -18.55
N PHE A 246 -26.93 -2.88 -17.31
CA PHE A 246 -28.29 -2.73 -16.75
C PHE A 246 -28.80 -1.28 -16.67
N GLY A 247 -27.99 -0.26 -17.00
CA GLY A 247 -28.42 1.15 -16.99
C GLY A 247 -28.88 1.65 -15.60
N ASP A 248 -29.27 2.92 -15.52
CA ASP A 248 -29.63 3.67 -14.29
C ASP A 248 -30.85 3.14 -13.50
N ASN A 249 -31.46 2.03 -13.88
CA ASN A 249 -32.63 1.43 -13.21
C ASN A 249 -32.29 0.44 -12.09
N ALA A 250 -31.02 0.12 -11.85
CA ALA A 250 -30.62 -0.65 -10.67
C ALA A 250 -30.49 0.33 -9.50
N GLY A 251 -31.54 0.41 -8.68
CA GLY A 251 -31.51 1.20 -7.43
C GLY A 251 -30.25 0.91 -6.63
N SER A 252 -29.80 1.92 -5.87
CA SER A 252 -28.58 2.00 -5.03
C SER A 252 -28.18 0.67 -4.38
N PHE A 253 -27.44 -0.14 -5.12
CA PHE A 253 -26.91 -1.39 -4.63
C PHE A 253 -25.49 -1.15 -4.11
N GLY A 254 -25.29 -1.31 -2.81
CA GLY A 254 -23.94 -1.29 -2.24
C GLY A 254 -23.05 -2.32 -2.96
N VAL A 255 -21.89 -1.90 -3.41
CA VAL A 255 -20.93 -2.68 -4.23
C VAL A 255 -20.67 -4.08 -3.63
N TRP A 256 -20.83 -4.23 -2.31
CA TRP A 256 -20.62 -5.47 -1.57
C TRP A 256 -21.89 -6.30 -1.31
N GLN A 257 -23.08 -5.80 -1.62
CA GLN A 257 -24.33 -6.53 -1.40
C GLN A 257 -24.72 -7.40 -2.58
N ASN A 258 -24.09 -7.25 -3.76
CA ASN A 258 -24.46 -7.92 -5.00
C ASN A 258 -23.56 -9.07 -5.45
N ALA A 259 -22.85 -9.74 -4.53
CA ALA A 259 -22.16 -11.00 -4.88
C ALA A 259 -23.11 -12.15 -5.26
N GLN A 260 -24.39 -11.86 -5.56
CA GLN A 260 -25.42 -12.84 -5.93
C GLN A 260 -26.03 -12.62 -7.32
N CYS A 261 -25.35 -11.89 -8.22
CA CYS A 261 -25.70 -11.99 -9.64
C CYS A 261 -25.14 -13.32 -10.16
N THR A 262 -25.92 -14.40 -10.04
CA THR A 262 -25.75 -15.70 -10.71
C THR A 262 -26.24 -15.63 -12.13
#